data_be3e755108b8a08f1808fe7c78a0c60f
#
_entry.id   be3e755108b8a08f1808fe7c78a0c60f
#
_cell.length_a   1.000
_cell.length_b   1.000
_cell.length_c   1.000
_cell.angle_alpha   90.00
_cell.angle_beta   90.00
_cell.angle_gamma   90.00
#
_symmetry.space_group_name_H-M   'P 1'
#
loop_
_entity.id
_entity.type
_entity.pdbx_description
1 polymer ?
#
loop_
_entity_poly.entity_id
_entity_poly.type
_entity_poly.pdbx_seq_one_letter_code
_entity_poly.pdbx_strand_id
1 'polypeptide(L)'
;MNLLALETATDRCSVALRVGERVCARVDERPRVHARRVLGMVEECLVEGGIRAHEVDAYAYGRGPGSFTGVRIGAGVVQGLAFGTGRPVVPVSTLAGHAVAAYRLHGAAQTAVCVDARMGECYWGLYRVSEDRLADALTPDALARPEALEFPRGVGWYGAGTGWARWPELAAGLAAAAGFDATLLPEASDLLGLARRAFLEGASVSPAQALPVYLREEVAWQGGSAS
;
A
#
# COMPACT_ATOMS: atom_id res chain seq x y z
N MET A 1 -11.69 -17.05 -7.91
CA MET A 1 -10.69 -16.79 -6.84
C MET A 1 -11.24 -15.73 -5.92
N ASN A 2 -11.27 -16.01 -4.62
CA ASN A 2 -11.75 -15.13 -3.58
C ASN A 2 -10.56 -14.53 -2.83
N LEU A 3 -10.35 -13.23 -2.93
CA LEU A 3 -9.24 -12.52 -2.30
C LEU A 3 -9.76 -11.45 -1.36
N LEU A 4 -9.25 -11.40 -0.14
CA LEU A 4 -9.53 -10.34 0.80
C LEU A 4 -8.25 -9.53 1.04
N ALA A 5 -8.32 -8.22 0.79
CA ALA A 5 -7.20 -7.29 0.96
C ALA A 5 -7.48 -6.25 2.04
N LEU A 6 -6.44 -5.86 2.77
CA LEU A 6 -6.45 -4.79 3.76
C LEU A 6 -5.40 -3.73 3.41
N GLU A 7 -5.77 -2.45 3.50
CA GLU A 7 -4.80 -1.35 3.46
C GLU A 7 -4.97 -0.48 4.70
N THR A 8 -3.93 -0.46 5.51
CA THR A 8 -3.90 0.24 6.80
C THR A 8 -2.61 1.02 7.03
N ALA A 9 -1.71 1.04 6.02
CA ALA A 9 -0.40 1.67 6.12
C ALA A 9 -0.44 3.20 5.97
N THR A 10 -1.61 3.78 5.70
CA THR A 10 -1.84 5.22 5.55
C THR A 10 -2.83 5.71 6.62
N ASP A 11 -3.27 6.97 6.53
CA ASP A 11 -4.32 7.50 7.41
C ASP A 11 -5.71 6.92 7.07
N ARG A 12 -5.88 6.32 5.90
CA ARG A 12 -7.09 5.62 5.47
C ARG A 12 -7.04 4.16 5.89
N CYS A 13 -8.14 3.66 6.44
CA CYS A 13 -8.34 2.24 6.72
C CYS A 13 -9.29 1.67 5.67
N SER A 14 -8.90 0.64 4.95
CA SER A 14 -9.77 0.03 3.95
C SER A 14 -9.64 -1.49 3.92
N VAL A 15 -10.74 -2.14 3.51
CA VAL A 15 -10.86 -3.58 3.27
C VAL A 15 -11.57 -3.78 1.94
N ALA A 16 -11.10 -4.71 1.14
CA ALA A 16 -11.77 -5.10 -0.10
C ALA A 16 -11.78 -6.63 -0.24
N LEU A 17 -12.91 -7.15 -0.69
CA LEU A 17 -13.11 -8.56 -0.99
C LEU A 17 -13.48 -8.71 -2.45
N ARG A 18 -12.75 -9.56 -3.17
CA ARG A 18 -13.08 -10.03 -4.51
C ARG A 18 -13.65 -11.44 -4.42
N VAL A 19 -14.84 -11.66 -5.01
CA VAL A 19 -15.48 -12.95 -5.19
C VAL A 19 -15.76 -13.12 -6.67
N GLY A 20 -14.96 -13.94 -7.37
CA GLY A 20 -14.96 -13.98 -8.82
C GLY A 20 -14.65 -12.62 -9.44
N GLU A 21 -15.60 -12.03 -10.16
CA GLU A 21 -15.46 -10.68 -10.74
C GLU A 21 -16.09 -9.56 -9.88
N ARG A 22 -16.85 -9.92 -8.84
CA ARG A 22 -17.45 -8.93 -7.94
C ARG A 22 -16.43 -8.44 -6.92
N VAL A 23 -16.44 -7.14 -6.63
CA VAL A 23 -15.62 -6.53 -5.59
C VAL A 23 -16.54 -5.80 -4.61
N CYS A 24 -16.41 -6.12 -3.34
CA CYS A 24 -17.00 -5.38 -2.22
C CYS A 24 -15.88 -4.62 -1.50
N ALA A 25 -16.09 -3.38 -1.14
CA ALA A 25 -15.08 -2.59 -0.44
C ALA A 25 -15.68 -1.74 0.68
N ARG A 26 -14.88 -1.50 1.70
CA ARG A 26 -15.15 -0.59 2.82
C ARG A 26 -13.97 0.34 3.01
N VAL A 27 -14.26 1.59 3.24
CA VAL A 27 -13.26 2.64 3.48
C VAL A 27 -13.68 3.44 4.70
N ASP A 28 -12.74 3.72 5.59
CA ASP A 28 -12.93 4.59 6.74
C ASP A 28 -11.78 5.61 6.78
N GLU A 29 -12.12 6.89 6.62
CA GLU A 29 -11.16 8.00 6.57
C GLU A 29 -10.94 8.67 7.93
N ARG A 30 -11.63 8.19 8.98
CA ARG A 30 -11.45 8.74 10.32
C ARG A 30 -10.08 8.36 10.86
N PRO A 31 -9.36 9.33 11.45
CA PRO A 31 -8.02 9.05 11.94
C PRO A 31 -8.03 8.07 13.12
N ARG A 32 -7.02 7.22 13.21
CA ARG A 32 -6.76 6.30 14.34
C ARG A 32 -7.87 5.28 14.63
N VAL A 33 -8.69 4.94 13.64
CA VAL A 33 -9.78 3.95 13.83
C VAL A 33 -9.39 2.52 13.43
N HIS A 34 -8.25 2.35 12.76
CA HIS A 34 -7.82 1.11 12.11
C HIS A 34 -8.04 -0.13 12.99
N ALA A 35 -7.45 -0.16 14.20
CA ALA A 35 -7.54 -1.32 15.09
C ALA A 35 -8.97 -1.66 15.50
N ARG A 36 -9.87 -0.66 15.60
CA ARG A 36 -11.27 -0.88 16.02
C ARG A 36 -12.19 -1.21 14.86
N ARG A 37 -11.84 -0.78 13.64
CA ARG A 37 -12.73 -0.88 12.47
C ARG A 37 -12.42 -2.02 11.53
N VAL A 38 -11.15 -2.36 11.36
CA VAL A 38 -10.70 -3.27 10.30
C VAL A 38 -11.40 -4.63 10.32
N LEU A 39 -11.56 -5.26 11.49
CA LEU A 39 -12.25 -6.56 11.60
C LEU A 39 -13.75 -6.46 11.30
N GLY A 40 -14.42 -5.40 11.75
CA GLY A 40 -15.83 -5.16 11.38
C GLY A 40 -16.00 -4.93 9.87
N MET A 41 -15.05 -4.22 9.23
CA MET A 41 -15.07 -4.03 7.78
C MET A 41 -14.82 -5.35 7.02
N VAL A 42 -13.99 -6.24 7.56
CA VAL A 42 -13.79 -7.60 7.01
C VAL A 42 -15.11 -8.37 7.05
N GLU A 43 -15.80 -8.37 8.20
CA GLU A 43 -17.09 -9.04 8.37
C GLU A 43 -18.14 -8.47 7.40
N GLU A 44 -18.24 -7.15 7.31
CA GLU A 44 -19.15 -6.46 6.38
C GLU A 44 -18.90 -6.88 4.91
N CYS A 45 -17.62 -6.97 4.49
CA CYS A 45 -17.27 -7.40 3.14
C CYS A 45 -17.61 -8.89 2.91
N LEU A 46 -17.36 -9.76 3.89
CA LEU A 46 -17.69 -11.19 3.78
C LEU A 46 -19.21 -11.41 3.67
N VAL A 47 -20.00 -10.70 4.49
CA VAL A 47 -21.47 -10.76 4.45
C VAL A 47 -21.99 -10.28 3.09
N GLU A 48 -21.52 -9.13 2.59
CA GLU A 48 -21.92 -8.60 1.28
C GLU A 48 -21.48 -9.51 0.12
N GLY A 49 -20.27 -10.08 0.23
CA GLY A 49 -19.73 -11.04 -0.74
C GLY A 49 -20.48 -12.37 -0.74
N GLY A 50 -21.24 -12.68 0.31
CA GLY A 50 -21.99 -13.92 0.47
C GLY A 50 -21.10 -15.14 0.71
N ILE A 51 -19.90 -14.94 1.29
CA ILE A 51 -18.96 -16.02 1.60
C ILE A 51 -18.49 -15.94 3.07
N ARG A 52 -17.97 -17.05 3.57
CA ARG A 52 -17.34 -17.16 4.88
C ARG A 52 -15.82 -17.05 4.78
N ALA A 53 -15.15 -16.72 5.86
CA ALA A 53 -13.69 -16.51 5.88
C ALA A 53 -12.88 -17.72 5.36
N HIS A 54 -13.34 -18.96 5.61
CA HIS A 54 -12.66 -20.16 5.12
C HIS A 54 -12.82 -20.40 3.60
N GLU A 55 -13.70 -19.65 2.93
CA GLU A 55 -13.89 -19.68 1.47
C GLU A 55 -13.02 -18.65 0.75
N VAL A 56 -12.27 -17.81 1.51
CA VAL A 56 -11.22 -16.95 0.97
C VAL A 56 -10.02 -17.79 0.56
N ASP A 57 -9.51 -17.59 -0.65
CA ASP A 57 -8.35 -18.35 -1.17
C ASP A 57 -7.02 -17.81 -0.63
N ALA A 58 -6.91 -16.50 -0.47
CA ALA A 58 -5.74 -15.84 0.12
C ALA A 58 -6.11 -14.48 0.73
N TYR A 59 -5.34 -14.05 1.73
CA TYR A 59 -5.43 -12.73 2.34
C TYR A 59 -4.28 -11.87 1.85
N ALA A 60 -4.56 -10.61 1.50
CA ALA A 60 -3.55 -9.65 1.09
C ALA A 60 -3.53 -8.45 2.05
N TYR A 61 -2.40 -7.78 2.13
CA TYR A 61 -2.29 -6.54 2.91
C TYR A 61 -1.22 -5.62 2.34
N GLY A 62 -1.41 -4.32 2.56
CA GLY A 62 -0.37 -3.31 2.35
C GLY A 62 0.75 -3.52 3.37
N ARG A 63 1.89 -4.11 2.91
CA ARG A 63 3.04 -4.43 3.77
C ARG A 63 3.82 -3.20 4.20
N GLY A 64 3.43 -2.02 3.72
CA GLY A 64 4.21 -0.80 3.76
C GLY A 64 5.05 -0.60 2.49
N PRO A 65 5.95 0.40 2.49
CA PRO A 65 6.24 1.30 3.62
C PRO A 65 5.08 2.25 3.93
N GLY A 66 5.02 2.73 5.20
CA GLY A 66 3.97 3.63 5.64
C GLY A 66 3.95 3.82 7.16
N SER A 67 2.75 4.07 7.70
CA SER A 67 2.52 4.24 9.13
C SER A 67 2.99 3.03 9.94
N PHE A 68 3.90 3.25 10.89
CA PHE A 68 4.46 2.22 11.76
C PHE A 68 3.40 1.38 12.51
N THR A 69 2.37 2.05 13.02
CA THR A 69 1.25 1.37 13.68
C THR A 69 0.33 0.70 12.67
N GLY A 70 0.04 1.40 11.57
CA GLY A 70 -0.87 0.92 10.54
C GLY A 70 -0.41 -0.39 9.90
N VAL A 71 0.84 -0.48 9.47
CA VAL A 71 1.39 -1.71 8.85
C VAL A 71 1.34 -2.91 9.78
N ARG A 72 1.51 -2.70 11.11
CA ARG A 72 1.41 -3.77 12.10
C ARG A 72 -0.02 -4.23 12.33
N ILE A 73 -0.98 -3.30 12.32
CA ILE A 73 -2.41 -3.65 12.41
C ILE A 73 -2.78 -4.53 11.22
N GLY A 74 -2.46 -4.12 9.99
CA GLY A 74 -2.76 -4.91 8.79
C GLY A 74 -2.12 -6.29 8.83
N ALA A 75 -0.82 -6.36 9.11
CA ALA A 75 -0.09 -7.62 9.22
C ALA A 75 -0.70 -8.54 10.28
N GLY A 76 -0.94 -8.04 11.51
CA GLY A 76 -1.49 -8.85 12.60
C GLY A 76 -2.90 -9.36 12.30
N VAL A 77 -3.75 -8.57 11.66
CA VAL A 77 -5.10 -8.99 11.27
C VAL A 77 -5.05 -10.08 10.21
N VAL A 78 -4.26 -9.90 9.13
CA VAL A 78 -4.16 -10.95 8.10
C VAL A 78 -3.49 -12.21 8.62
N GLN A 79 -2.49 -12.11 9.50
CA GLN A 79 -1.90 -13.26 10.17
C GLN A 79 -2.95 -14.07 10.93
N GLY A 80 -3.78 -13.39 11.75
CA GLY A 80 -4.83 -14.04 12.52
C GLY A 80 -5.88 -14.73 11.64
N LEU A 81 -6.37 -14.03 10.61
CA LEU A 81 -7.35 -14.56 9.66
C LEU A 81 -6.79 -15.75 8.87
N ALA A 82 -5.58 -15.59 8.33
CA ALA A 82 -4.92 -16.61 7.52
C ALA A 82 -4.55 -17.85 8.34
N PHE A 83 -4.11 -17.67 9.58
CA PHE A 83 -3.84 -18.77 10.50
C PHE A 83 -5.12 -19.55 10.85
N GLY A 84 -6.20 -18.82 11.20
CA GLY A 84 -7.49 -19.44 11.56
C GLY A 84 -8.17 -20.19 10.42
N THR A 85 -7.86 -19.82 9.16
CA THR A 85 -8.46 -20.42 7.97
C THR A 85 -7.51 -21.37 7.21
N GLY A 86 -6.24 -21.44 7.61
CA GLY A 86 -5.21 -22.24 6.91
C GLY A 86 -4.87 -21.70 5.51
N ARG A 87 -5.02 -20.39 5.28
CA ARG A 87 -4.81 -19.75 3.97
C ARG A 87 -3.50 -18.98 3.90
N PRO A 88 -2.90 -18.84 2.69
CA PRO A 88 -1.69 -18.05 2.51
C PRO A 88 -1.96 -16.55 2.57
N VAL A 89 -0.89 -15.79 2.74
CA VAL A 89 -0.90 -14.33 2.75
C VAL A 89 -0.08 -13.78 1.59
N VAL A 90 -0.55 -12.69 0.98
CA VAL A 90 0.14 -11.98 -0.10
C VAL A 90 0.48 -10.57 0.37
N PRO A 91 1.76 -10.30 0.68
CA PRO A 91 2.21 -8.95 1.00
C PRO A 91 2.33 -8.09 -0.28
N VAL A 92 1.70 -6.92 -0.28
CA VAL A 92 1.70 -5.98 -1.41
C VAL A 92 2.36 -4.67 -0.99
N SER A 93 3.19 -4.06 -1.85
CA SER A 93 3.74 -2.74 -1.58
C SER A 93 2.63 -1.69 -1.50
N THR A 94 2.62 -0.90 -0.43
CA THR A 94 1.71 0.24 -0.30
C THR A 94 2.01 1.33 -1.34
N LEU A 95 3.28 1.49 -1.76
CA LEU A 95 3.62 2.43 -2.83
C LEU A 95 3.09 1.95 -4.19
N ALA A 96 3.13 0.65 -4.47
CA ALA A 96 2.46 0.10 -5.66
C ALA A 96 0.94 0.36 -5.62
N GLY A 97 0.32 0.26 -4.44
CA GLY A 97 -1.07 0.67 -4.22
C GLY A 97 -1.33 2.15 -4.56
N HIS A 98 -0.42 3.06 -4.18
CA HIS A 98 -0.51 4.47 -4.57
C HIS A 98 -0.46 4.64 -6.10
N ALA A 99 0.40 3.90 -6.78
CA ALA A 99 0.49 3.97 -8.25
C ALA A 99 -0.80 3.49 -8.93
N VAL A 100 -1.39 2.39 -8.45
CA VAL A 100 -2.70 1.90 -8.94
C VAL A 100 -3.80 2.91 -8.65
N ALA A 101 -3.81 3.53 -7.48
CA ALA A 101 -4.78 4.59 -7.14
C ALA A 101 -4.62 5.81 -8.05
N ALA A 102 -3.38 6.23 -8.38
CA ALA A 102 -3.10 7.32 -9.32
C ALA A 102 -3.63 7.00 -10.72
N TYR A 103 -3.46 5.77 -11.18
CA TYR A 103 -4.05 5.33 -12.45
C TYR A 103 -5.58 5.33 -12.41
N ARG A 104 -6.17 4.82 -11.34
CA ARG A 104 -7.64 4.76 -11.16
C ARG A 104 -8.28 6.14 -11.16
N LEU A 105 -7.65 7.12 -10.52
CA LEU A 105 -8.22 8.46 -10.31
C LEU A 105 -7.85 9.46 -11.43
N HIS A 106 -6.66 9.32 -12.00
CA HIS A 106 -6.08 10.32 -12.90
C HIS A 106 -5.58 9.75 -14.24
N GLY A 107 -5.72 8.43 -14.48
CA GLY A 107 -5.21 7.79 -15.70
C GLY A 107 -3.68 7.74 -15.79
N ALA A 108 -2.98 7.90 -14.65
CA ALA A 108 -1.53 8.03 -14.59
C ALA A 108 -0.82 6.70 -14.84
N ALA A 109 -0.43 6.43 -16.09
CA ALA A 109 0.29 5.20 -16.47
C ALA A 109 1.75 5.16 -15.96
N GLN A 110 2.35 6.31 -15.62
CA GLN A 110 3.68 6.41 -15.02
C GLN A 110 3.58 7.27 -13.77
N THR A 111 3.93 6.67 -12.62
CA THR A 111 3.73 7.32 -11.33
C THR A 111 5.03 7.36 -10.54
N ALA A 112 5.39 8.56 -10.09
CA ALA A 112 6.43 8.80 -9.10
C ALA A 112 5.75 8.92 -7.72
N VAL A 113 5.86 7.88 -6.91
CA VAL A 113 5.27 7.87 -5.57
C VAL A 113 6.24 8.45 -4.57
N CYS A 114 5.80 9.47 -3.84
CA CYS A 114 6.56 10.11 -2.77
C CYS A 114 5.67 10.32 -1.55
N VAL A 115 5.96 9.60 -0.47
CA VAL A 115 5.20 9.66 0.78
C VAL A 115 6.09 10.18 1.91
N ASP A 116 5.64 11.20 2.65
CA ASP A 116 6.38 11.74 3.80
C ASP A 116 6.64 10.64 4.84
N ALA A 117 7.91 10.25 4.99
CA ALA A 117 8.36 9.26 5.98
C ALA A 117 8.78 9.90 7.32
N ARG A 118 8.51 11.20 7.48
CA ARG A 118 8.96 12.02 8.61
C ARG A 118 10.49 12.19 8.66
N MET A 119 10.99 13.02 9.58
CA MET A 119 12.41 13.28 9.81
C MET A 119 13.17 13.78 8.57
N GLY A 120 12.49 14.47 7.63
CA GLY A 120 13.09 15.00 6.41
C GLY A 120 13.34 13.94 5.32
N GLU A 121 12.73 12.77 5.42
CA GLU A 121 12.86 11.67 4.46
C GLU A 121 11.50 11.32 3.87
N CYS A 122 11.53 10.65 2.71
CA CYS A 122 10.34 10.14 2.04
C CYS A 122 10.50 8.67 1.66
N TYR A 123 9.38 7.95 1.65
CA TYR A 123 9.25 6.70 0.93
C TYR A 123 9.05 7.00 -0.55
N TRP A 124 9.86 6.36 -1.38
CA TRP A 124 9.95 6.65 -2.80
C TRP A 124 9.90 5.38 -3.65
N GLY A 125 9.26 5.48 -4.81
CA GLY A 125 9.25 4.43 -5.81
C GLY A 125 8.70 4.93 -7.14
N LEU A 126 9.19 4.37 -8.23
CA LEU A 126 8.74 4.64 -9.59
C LEU A 126 8.00 3.44 -10.15
N TYR A 127 6.84 3.68 -10.72
CA TYR A 127 5.94 2.63 -11.19
C TYR A 127 5.41 2.92 -12.59
N ARG A 128 5.20 1.84 -13.33
CA ARG A 128 4.37 1.84 -14.54
C ARG A 128 3.12 1.02 -14.28
N VAL A 129 1.96 1.56 -14.60
CA VAL A 129 0.67 0.90 -14.42
C VAL A 129 0.07 0.57 -15.78
N SER A 130 -0.28 -0.70 -15.97
CA SER A 130 -0.96 -1.19 -17.17
C SER A 130 -2.46 -0.87 -17.15
N GLU A 131 -3.14 -1.06 -18.28
CA GLU A 131 -4.60 -0.92 -18.42
C GLU A 131 -5.36 -1.85 -17.47
N ASP A 132 -4.80 -3.02 -17.14
CA ASP A 132 -5.34 -3.97 -16.16
C ASP A 132 -5.12 -3.54 -14.70
N ARG A 133 -4.61 -2.31 -14.48
CA ARG A 133 -4.29 -1.74 -13.16
C ARG A 133 -3.26 -2.58 -12.38
N LEU A 134 -2.26 -3.09 -13.09
CA LEU A 134 -1.12 -3.76 -12.49
C LEU A 134 0.07 -2.81 -12.49
N ALA A 135 0.58 -2.51 -11.31
CA ALA A 135 1.77 -1.68 -11.14
C ALA A 135 3.04 -2.55 -11.20
N ASP A 136 3.93 -2.20 -12.12
CA ASP A 136 5.28 -2.75 -12.21
C ASP A 136 6.25 -1.74 -11.61
N ALA A 137 7.01 -2.17 -10.60
CA ALA A 137 8.03 -1.34 -9.98
C ALA A 137 9.22 -1.18 -10.97
N LEU A 138 9.56 0.05 -11.28
CA LEU A 138 10.74 0.40 -12.09
C LEU A 138 11.97 0.60 -11.21
N THR A 139 11.76 0.91 -9.94
CA THR A 139 12.77 0.97 -8.89
C THR A 139 12.28 0.21 -7.67
N PRO A 140 13.16 -0.34 -6.83
CA PRO A 140 12.76 -0.82 -5.51
C PRO A 140 12.14 0.31 -4.68
N ASP A 141 11.22 -0.04 -3.77
CA ASP A 141 10.77 0.90 -2.74
C ASP A 141 11.96 1.32 -1.88
N ALA A 142 12.13 2.61 -1.68
CA ALA A 142 13.28 3.15 -0.95
C ALA A 142 12.87 4.21 0.09
N LEU A 143 13.71 4.38 1.10
CA LEU A 143 13.73 5.54 1.97
C LEU A 143 14.84 6.46 1.47
N ALA A 144 14.53 7.71 1.19
CA ALA A 144 15.48 8.65 0.64
C ALA A 144 15.22 10.07 1.18
N ARG A 145 16.23 10.92 1.12
CA ARG A 145 16.05 12.36 1.26
C ARG A 145 15.55 12.94 -0.06
N PRO A 146 14.67 13.95 -0.03
CA PRO A 146 14.11 14.55 -1.24
C PRO A 146 15.17 15.03 -2.24
N GLU A 147 16.28 15.57 -1.76
CA GLU A 147 17.38 16.09 -2.57
C GLU A 147 18.15 15.00 -3.33
N ALA A 148 18.03 13.75 -2.88
CA ALA A 148 18.68 12.60 -3.52
C ALA A 148 17.78 11.88 -4.53
N LEU A 149 16.54 12.35 -4.74
CA LEU A 149 15.62 11.72 -5.68
C LEU A 149 16.01 12.03 -7.11
N GLU A 150 16.20 10.99 -7.91
CA GLU A 150 16.41 11.11 -9.36
C GLU A 150 15.09 10.86 -10.09
N PHE A 151 14.69 11.86 -10.87
CA PHE A 151 13.50 11.77 -11.69
C PHE A 151 13.86 11.27 -13.09
N PRO A 152 13.07 10.34 -13.64
CA PRO A 152 13.27 9.92 -15.02
C PRO A 152 13.07 11.10 -15.96
N ARG A 153 13.94 11.23 -16.96
CA ARG A 153 13.75 12.20 -18.02
C ARG A 153 12.63 11.73 -18.93
N GLY A 154 11.71 12.61 -19.28
CA GLY A 154 10.61 12.31 -20.19
C GLY A 154 9.29 12.92 -19.74
N VAL A 155 8.28 12.81 -20.61
CA VAL A 155 6.93 13.32 -20.38
C VAL A 155 6.04 12.25 -19.75
N GLY A 156 4.98 12.67 -19.04
CA GLY A 156 3.90 11.80 -18.61
C GLY A 156 4.03 11.20 -17.21
N TRP A 157 5.01 11.62 -16.42
CA TRP A 157 5.09 11.22 -15.01
C TRP A 157 4.08 11.98 -14.15
N TYR A 158 3.38 11.26 -13.28
CA TYR A 158 2.44 11.81 -12.33
C TYR A 158 2.94 11.62 -10.90
N GLY A 159 2.88 12.66 -10.08
CA GLY A 159 3.26 12.59 -8.67
C GLY A 159 2.12 12.07 -7.80
N ALA A 160 2.37 11.11 -6.92
CA ALA A 160 1.36 10.60 -5.99
C ALA A 160 1.89 10.52 -4.55
N GLY A 161 1.07 10.96 -3.58
CA GLY A 161 1.34 10.85 -2.16
C GLY A 161 1.83 12.12 -1.48
N THR A 162 1.85 12.09 -0.15
CA THR A 162 1.99 13.27 0.73
C THR A 162 3.30 14.03 0.63
N GLY A 163 4.35 13.41 0.09
CA GLY A 163 5.65 14.04 -0.12
C GLY A 163 5.59 15.22 -1.09
N TRP A 164 4.70 15.21 -2.07
CA TRP A 164 4.54 16.27 -3.05
C TRP A 164 4.03 17.58 -2.47
N ALA A 165 3.23 17.54 -1.39
CA ALA A 165 2.85 18.73 -0.63
C ALA A 165 3.96 19.17 0.33
N ARG A 166 4.72 18.19 0.85
CA ARG A 166 5.77 18.44 1.85
C ARG A 166 7.00 19.10 1.24
N TRP A 167 7.33 18.73 -0.01
CA TRP A 167 8.48 19.23 -0.76
C TRP A 167 8.05 19.71 -2.16
N PRO A 168 7.48 20.94 -2.26
CA PRO A 168 6.97 21.47 -3.54
C PRO A 168 8.06 21.59 -4.63
N GLU A 169 9.32 21.71 -4.24
CA GLU A 169 10.47 21.73 -5.14
C GLU A 169 10.63 20.45 -5.98
N LEU A 170 10.12 19.32 -5.50
CA LEU A 170 10.13 18.07 -6.26
C LEU A 170 9.32 18.19 -7.55
N ALA A 171 8.27 19.01 -7.57
CA ALA A 171 7.44 19.22 -8.75
C ALA A 171 8.25 19.88 -9.90
N ALA A 172 9.27 20.67 -9.58
CA ALA A 172 10.18 21.24 -10.58
C ALA A 172 11.06 20.17 -11.25
N GLY A 173 11.37 19.08 -10.54
CA GLY A 173 12.13 17.94 -11.07
C GLY A 173 11.33 17.10 -12.07
N LEU A 174 10.00 17.10 -11.97
CA LEU A 174 9.09 16.50 -12.95
C LEU A 174 8.84 17.46 -14.12
N ALA A 175 9.86 17.92 -14.80
CA ALA A 175 9.86 19.04 -15.76
C ALA A 175 8.85 18.97 -16.93
N ALA A 176 8.07 17.92 -17.04
CA ALA A 176 6.93 17.78 -17.95
C ALA A 176 5.87 16.88 -17.29
N ALA A 177 5.64 17.11 -16.00
CA ALA A 177 4.71 16.31 -15.22
C ALA A 177 3.28 16.45 -15.73
N ALA A 178 2.58 15.34 -15.78
CA ALA A 178 1.14 15.32 -16.00
C ALA A 178 0.37 15.85 -14.77
N GLY A 179 1.09 16.35 -13.74
CA GLY A 179 0.54 16.86 -12.47
C GLY A 179 0.93 15.98 -11.28
N PHE A 180 0.34 16.29 -10.12
CA PHE A 180 0.46 15.45 -8.93
C PHE A 180 -0.78 15.53 -8.04
N ASP A 181 -0.99 14.52 -7.19
CA ASP A 181 -1.98 14.51 -6.12
C ASP A 181 -1.31 14.14 -4.80
N ALA A 182 -1.14 15.16 -3.97
CA ALA A 182 -0.51 15.04 -2.65
C ALA A 182 -1.46 14.49 -1.57
N THR A 183 -2.74 14.37 -1.87
CA THR A 183 -3.76 13.84 -0.95
C THR A 183 -4.14 12.39 -1.26
N LEU A 184 -3.62 11.87 -2.37
CA LEU A 184 -3.92 10.53 -2.83
C LEU A 184 -3.44 9.48 -1.81
N LEU A 185 -4.37 8.64 -1.40
CA LEU A 185 -4.11 7.47 -0.56
C LEU A 185 -4.65 6.21 -1.26
N PRO A 186 -3.93 5.09 -1.20
CA PRO A 186 -4.40 3.83 -1.74
C PRO A 186 -5.57 3.26 -0.93
N GLU A 187 -6.33 2.41 -1.56
CA GLU A 187 -7.38 1.61 -0.95
C GLU A 187 -7.07 0.11 -1.11
N ALA A 188 -7.66 -0.71 -0.27
CA ALA A 188 -7.52 -2.16 -0.37
C ALA A 188 -7.95 -2.72 -1.74
N SER A 189 -8.89 -2.06 -2.42
CA SER A 189 -9.30 -2.38 -3.79
C SER A 189 -8.17 -2.20 -4.82
N ASP A 190 -7.25 -1.26 -4.58
CA ASP A 190 -6.09 -1.03 -5.44
C ASP A 190 -5.04 -2.15 -5.30
N LEU A 191 -5.08 -2.91 -4.20
CA LEU A 191 -4.18 -4.04 -3.95
C LEU A 191 -4.66 -5.35 -4.57
N LEU A 192 -5.96 -5.52 -4.85
CA LEU A 192 -6.55 -6.81 -5.26
C LEU A 192 -5.94 -7.36 -6.55
N GLY A 193 -5.71 -6.51 -7.56
CA GLY A 193 -5.08 -6.91 -8.83
C GLY A 193 -3.64 -7.36 -8.62
N LEU A 194 -2.87 -6.58 -7.86
CA LEU A 194 -1.49 -6.86 -7.51
C LEU A 194 -1.37 -8.17 -6.71
N ALA A 195 -2.24 -8.34 -5.72
CA ALA A 195 -2.28 -9.55 -4.90
C ALA A 195 -2.64 -10.80 -5.71
N ARG A 196 -3.61 -10.68 -6.64
CA ARG A 196 -3.99 -11.77 -7.53
C ARG A 196 -2.81 -12.20 -8.40
N ARG A 197 -2.12 -11.24 -9.02
CA ARG A 197 -0.92 -11.51 -9.83
C ARG A 197 0.15 -12.23 -9.00
N ALA A 198 0.52 -11.66 -7.86
CA ALA A 198 1.54 -12.22 -6.98
C ALA A 198 1.17 -13.64 -6.48
N PHE A 199 -0.10 -13.88 -6.17
CA PHE A 199 -0.58 -15.21 -5.78
C PHE A 199 -0.41 -16.23 -6.91
N LEU A 200 -0.79 -15.88 -8.14
CA LEU A 200 -0.67 -16.76 -9.30
C LEU A 200 0.79 -17.04 -9.68
N GLU A 201 1.69 -16.11 -9.39
CA GLU A 201 3.14 -16.24 -9.55
C GLU A 201 3.82 -17.01 -8.41
N GLY A 202 3.06 -17.45 -7.40
CA GLY A 202 3.58 -18.21 -6.26
C GLY A 202 4.28 -17.34 -5.19
N ALA A 203 4.09 -16.03 -5.21
CA ALA A 203 4.69 -15.09 -4.28
C ALA A 203 3.91 -14.93 -2.95
N SER A 204 3.09 -15.91 -2.59
CA SER A 204 2.42 -15.96 -1.29
C SER A 204 3.36 -16.48 -0.20
N VAL A 205 3.09 -16.07 1.03
CA VAL A 205 3.86 -16.47 2.21
C VAL A 205 2.96 -17.15 3.25
N SER A 206 3.57 -17.89 4.18
CA SER A 206 2.83 -18.39 5.35
C SER A 206 2.37 -17.24 6.26
N PRO A 207 1.34 -17.41 7.09
CA PRO A 207 0.91 -16.38 8.03
C PRO A 207 2.04 -15.84 8.92
N ALA A 208 2.93 -16.70 9.38
CA ALA A 208 4.06 -16.32 10.23
C ALA A 208 5.11 -15.43 9.51
N GLN A 209 5.18 -15.51 8.19
CA GLN A 209 6.09 -14.73 7.34
C GLN A 209 5.45 -13.43 6.82
N ALA A 210 4.20 -13.17 7.12
CA ALA A 210 3.50 -11.94 6.73
C ALA A 210 3.93 -10.75 7.62
N LEU A 211 5.14 -10.25 7.39
CA LEU A 211 5.76 -9.19 8.19
C LEU A 211 5.72 -7.83 7.47
N PRO A 212 5.55 -6.73 8.21
CA PRO A 212 5.72 -5.39 7.65
C PRO A 212 7.12 -5.17 7.07
N VAL A 213 7.22 -4.36 6.03
CA VAL A 213 8.51 -3.90 5.49
C VAL A 213 8.90 -2.59 6.15
N TYR A 214 10.08 -2.58 6.75
CA TYR A 214 10.69 -1.40 7.35
C TYR A 214 11.89 -0.99 6.49
N LEU A 215 11.79 0.17 5.83
CA LEU A 215 12.88 0.72 5.01
C LEU A 215 13.83 1.61 5.82
N ARG A 216 13.40 2.04 7.01
CA ARG A 216 14.29 2.73 7.93
C ARG A 216 14.98 1.67 8.78
N GLU A 217 16.30 1.55 8.63
CA GLU A 217 17.12 0.80 9.57
C GLU A 217 16.95 1.42 10.96
N GLU A 218 16.93 0.59 12.02
CA GLU A 218 16.73 1.06 13.39
C GLU A 218 17.69 2.21 13.66
N VAL A 219 17.13 3.37 14.02
CA VAL A 219 17.94 4.44 14.63
C VAL A 219 18.50 3.81 15.90
N ALA A 220 19.77 3.41 15.88
CA ALA A 220 20.47 2.95 17.06
C ALA A 220 20.21 4.01 18.14
N TRP A 221 19.54 3.61 19.20
CA TRP A 221 19.25 4.46 20.35
C TRP A 221 20.61 4.87 20.93
N GLN A 222 21.10 6.04 20.56
CA GLN A 222 22.27 6.62 21.20
C GLN A 222 21.81 7.01 22.60
N GLY A 223 21.96 6.05 23.51
CA GLY A 223 21.77 6.28 24.92
C GLY A 223 22.69 7.42 25.33
N GLY A 224 22.07 8.56 25.70
CA GLY A 224 22.80 9.66 26.27
C GLY A 224 23.54 9.16 27.49
N SER A 225 24.87 9.18 27.41
CA SER A 225 25.75 9.06 28.57
C SER A 225 25.43 10.24 29.48
N ALA A 226 24.69 9.95 30.55
CA ALA A 226 24.56 10.87 31.67
C ALA A 226 25.96 11.07 32.27
N SER A 227 26.45 12.29 32.20
CA SER A 227 27.58 12.79 32.98
C SER A 227 27.04 13.35 34.28
#